data_d14df8b04ca746f1bd6d7645ed47d351
#
_entry.id   d14df8b04ca746f1bd6d7645ed47d351
#
_cell.length_a   1.000
_cell.length_b   1.000
_cell.length_c   1.000
_cell.angle_alpha   90.00
_cell.angle_beta   90.00
_cell.angle_gamma   90.00
#
_symmetry.space_group_name_H-M   'P 1'
#
loop_
_entity.id
_entity.type
_entity.pdbx_description
1 polymer ?
#
loop_
_entity_poly.entity_id
_entity_poly.type
_entity_poly.pdbx_seq_one_letter_code
_entity_poly.pdbx_strand_id
1 'polypeptide(L)'
;MAVNHITNPNRVNVGQRLKIPNTRGIRPVVPLYTTRKWNYIVIHHTATEVGNAISINRSHHERGFWDGLGYHFLIDNGSLGKLDGQIEISPRWVKQQDGAHCNAAGMNQNGIGIALVGNFSQAQVSSNQLNSLVFLVNILMRHYKIPIENVLRHGSVPGKQTECPGRFFPWDRFMQHLREALR
;
A
#
# COMPACT_ATOMS: atom_id res chain seq x y z
N MET A 1 -16.38 -24.12 16.37
CA MET A 1 -15.32 -23.94 17.37
C MET A 1 -14.66 -25.25 17.78
N ALA A 2 -15.44 -26.33 18.01
CA ALA A 2 -14.89 -27.63 18.43
C ALA A 2 -13.79 -28.20 17.51
N VAL A 3 -13.90 -28.04 16.17
CA VAL A 3 -12.95 -28.58 15.18
C VAL A 3 -11.54 -27.94 15.27
N ASN A 4 -11.45 -26.76 15.85
CA ASN A 4 -10.20 -26.01 15.97
C ASN A 4 -9.73 -25.87 17.42
N HIS A 5 -10.40 -26.52 18.35
CA HIS A 5 -10.11 -26.44 19.79
C HIS A 5 -10.04 -24.99 20.33
N ILE A 6 -10.80 -24.07 19.71
CA ILE A 6 -10.86 -22.69 20.15
C ILE A 6 -11.83 -22.57 21.30
N THR A 7 -11.32 -22.34 22.51
CA THR A 7 -12.09 -22.15 23.74
C THR A 7 -12.63 -20.73 23.88
N ASN A 8 -11.93 -19.73 23.29
CA ASN A 8 -12.35 -18.33 23.28
C ASN A 8 -12.29 -17.79 21.84
N PRO A 9 -13.45 -17.45 21.23
CA PRO A 9 -13.50 -16.96 19.83
C PRO A 9 -12.79 -15.62 19.62
N ASN A 10 -12.56 -14.85 20.68
CA ASN A 10 -11.87 -13.56 20.63
C ASN A 10 -10.33 -13.69 20.75
N ARG A 11 -9.83 -14.91 20.86
CA ARG A 11 -8.39 -15.22 20.95
C ARG A 11 -7.96 -16.12 19.80
N VAL A 12 -7.91 -15.55 18.61
CA VAL A 12 -7.29 -16.18 17.42
C VAL A 12 -5.96 -15.49 17.17
N ASN A 13 -4.88 -16.26 17.12
CA ASN A 13 -3.54 -15.74 16.91
C ASN A 13 -3.27 -15.49 15.41
N VAL A 14 -2.49 -14.46 15.12
CA VAL A 14 -2.02 -14.20 13.75
C VAL A 14 -1.20 -15.41 13.27
N GLY A 15 -1.53 -15.92 12.07
CA GLY A 15 -0.90 -17.12 11.52
C GLY A 15 -1.50 -18.46 11.99
N GLN A 16 -2.47 -18.47 12.88
CA GLN A 16 -3.17 -19.67 13.29
C GLN A 16 -3.94 -20.27 12.11
N ARG A 17 -3.68 -21.53 11.77
CA ARG A 17 -4.44 -22.25 10.75
C ARG A 17 -5.76 -22.73 11.34
N LEU A 18 -6.85 -22.29 10.73
CA LEU A 18 -8.19 -22.70 11.10
C LEU A 18 -8.71 -23.74 10.09
N LYS A 19 -9.26 -24.85 10.61
CA LYS A 19 -9.95 -25.85 9.82
C LYS A 19 -11.42 -25.48 9.72
N ILE A 20 -11.91 -25.23 8.51
CA ILE A 20 -13.32 -24.92 8.26
C ILE A 20 -14.01 -26.24 7.89
N PRO A 21 -14.87 -26.80 8.77
CA PRO A 21 -15.54 -28.05 8.48
C PRO A 21 -16.59 -27.85 7.37
N ASN A 22 -16.87 -28.93 6.63
CA ASN A 22 -17.91 -28.98 5.59
C ASN A 22 -17.69 -28.02 4.41
N THR A 23 -16.47 -27.56 4.17
CA THR A 23 -16.15 -26.87 2.93
C THR A 23 -16.20 -27.86 1.79
N ARG A 24 -17.20 -27.75 0.93
CA ARG A 24 -17.14 -28.34 -0.41
C ARG A 24 -16.00 -27.66 -1.14
N GLY A 25 -15.27 -28.38 -1.99
CA GLY A 25 -14.15 -27.84 -2.75
C GLY A 25 -14.50 -26.48 -3.34
N ILE A 26 -13.57 -25.52 -3.21
CA ILE A 26 -13.74 -24.17 -3.74
C ILE A 26 -14.03 -24.30 -5.23
N ARG A 27 -15.20 -23.83 -5.68
CA ARG A 27 -15.48 -23.73 -7.11
C ARG A 27 -14.50 -22.72 -7.70
N PRO A 28 -13.95 -22.95 -8.90
CA PRO A 28 -13.09 -21.97 -9.54
C PRO A 28 -13.83 -20.64 -9.64
N VAL A 29 -13.29 -19.60 -9.00
CA VAL A 29 -13.81 -18.25 -9.10
C VAL A 29 -12.90 -17.51 -10.07
N VAL A 30 -13.47 -17.08 -11.18
CA VAL A 30 -12.76 -16.25 -12.15
C VAL A 30 -12.93 -14.80 -11.69
N PRO A 31 -11.85 -14.07 -11.38
CA PRO A 31 -11.96 -12.66 -11.03
C PRO A 31 -12.44 -11.84 -12.23
N LEU A 32 -13.25 -10.82 -11.95
CA LEU A 32 -13.72 -9.89 -12.99
C LEU A 32 -12.55 -9.14 -13.63
N TYR A 33 -11.54 -8.83 -12.83
CA TYR A 33 -10.31 -8.21 -13.29
C TYR A 33 -9.15 -9.19 -13.11
N THR A 34 -8.43 -9.44 -14.20
CA THR A 34 -7.22 -10.30 -14.16
C THR A 34 -6.09 -9.60 -13.41
N THR A 35 -5.45 -10.34 -12.52
CA THR A 35 -4.21 -9.86 -11.91
C THR A 35 -3.14 -9.63 -12.96
N ARG A 36 -2.40 -8.55 -12.82
CA ARG A 36 -1.25 -8.24 -13.69
C ARG A 36 0.07 -8.49 -12.96
N LYS A 37 1.14 -8.53 -13.70
CA LYS A 37 2.48 -8.62 -13.12
C LYS A 37 2.93 -7.23 -12.65
N TRP A 38 3.21 -7.11 -11.35
CA TRP A 38 3.82 -5.93 -10.76
C TRP A 38 5.30 -6.22 -10.46
N ASN A 39 6.18 -5.31 -10.84
CA ASN A 39 7.63 -5.50 -10.72
C ASN A 39 8.26 -4.56 -9.68
N TYR A 40 7.59 -3.46 -9.33
CA TYR A 40 8.09 -2.43 -8.44
C TYR A 40 7.03 -2.00 -7.44
N ILE A 41 7.49 -1.44 -6.32
CA ILE A 41 6.65 -0.69 -5.37
C ILE A 41 7.29 0.70 -5.23
N VAL A 42 6.50 1.75 -5.44
CA VAL A 42 6.98 3.13 -5.35
C VAL A 42 6.29 3.83 -4.19
N ILE A 43 7.08 4.32 -3.24
CA ILE A 43 6.61 4.97 -2.03
C ILE A 43 6.57 6.49 -2.24
N HIS A 44 5.43 7.07 -1.87
CA HIS A 44 5.12 8.49 -2.00
C HIS A 44 4.63 9.08 -0.68
N HIS A 45 4.57 10.40 -0.61
CA HIS A 45 3.70 11.15 0.28
C HIS A 45 2.70 11.96 -0.53
N THR A 46 1.63 12.42 0.12
CA THR A 46 0.65 13.30 -0.53
C THR A 46 1.12 14.75 -0.61
N ALA A 47 2.14 15.11 0.17
CA ALA A 47 2.61 16.47 0.40
C ALA A 47 1.51 17.41 0.97
N THR A 48 0.53 16.84 1.67
CA THR A 48 -0.56 17.55 2.36
C THR A 48 -0.57 17.12 3.82
N GLU A 49 -0.92 18.02 4.75
CA GLU A 49 -1.02 17.70 6.18
C GLU A 49 -2.29 16.91 6.50
N VAL A 50 -3.34 17.12 5.73
CA VAL A 50 -4.67 16.53 5.93
C VAL A 50 -5.12 15.86 4.63
N GLY A 51 -5.69 14.67 4.73
CA GLY A 51 -6.21 13.95 3.56
C GLY A 51 -6.82 12.59 3.91
N ASN A 52 -7.52 12.05 2.95
CA ASN A 52 -7.97 10.66 2.84
C ASN A 52 -8.16 10.33 1.35
N ALA A 53 -8.48 9.09 0.99
CA ALA A 53 -8.62 8.71 -0.41
C ALA A 53 -9.64 9.57 -1.17
N ILE A 54 -10.75 9.96 -0.54
CA ILE A 54 -11.79 10.78 -1.19
C ILE A 54 -11.27 12.19 -1.49
N SER A 55 -10.63 12.85 -0.52
CA SER A 55 -10.12 14.21 -0.69
C SER A 55 -8.98 14.28 -1.71
N ILE A 56 -8.04 13.32 -1.64
CA ILE A 56 -6.94 13.24 -2.60
C ILE A 56 -7.44 12.84 -4.00
N ASN A 57 -8.43 11.96 -4.09
CA ASN A 57 -9.10 11.62 -5.36
C ASN A 57 -9.70 12.87 -6.02
N ARG A 58 -10.42 13.70 -5.25
CA ARG A 58 -10.99 14.96 -5.76
C ARG A 58 -9.89 15.90 -6.26
N SER A 59 -8.85 16.13 -5.46
CA SER A 59 -7.73 16.97 -5.84
C SER A 59 -6.99 16.48 -7.09
N HIS A 60 -6.84 15.17 -7.24
CA HIS A 60 -6.25 14.58 -8.44
C HIS A 60 -7.16 14.77 -9.66
N HIS A 61 -8.47 14.58 -9.51
CA HIS A 61 -9.44 14.79 -10.59
C HIS A 61 -9.44 16.25 -11.08
N GLU A 62 -9.44 17.22 -10.15
CA GLU A 62 -9.34 18.66 -10.45
C GLU A 62 -8.06 19.03 -11.21
N ARG A 63 -6.98 18.24 -11.03
CA ARG A 63 -5.72 18.39 -11.79
C ARG A 63 -5.68 17.60 -13.10
N GLY A 64 -6.81 17.05 -13.56
CA GLY A 64 -6.93 16.34 -14.84
C GLY A 64 -6.56 14.87 -14.82
N PHE A 65 -6.50 14.24 -13.63
CA PHE A 65 -6.33 12.78 -13.53
C PHE A 65 -7.69 12.10 -13.80
N TRP A 66 -7.88 11.56 -15.00
CA TRP A 66 -9.16 11.02 -15.47
C TRP A 66 -9.79 9.99 -14.53
N ASP A 67 -8.98 9.09 -13.96
CA ASP A 67 -9.42 8.04 -13.04
C ASP A 67 -9.22 8.44 -11.56
N GLY A 68 -9.11 9.72 -11.25
CA GLY A 68 -8.99 10.24 -9.89
C GLY A 68 -7.68 9.87 -9.19
N LEU A 69 -7.76 9.20 -8.03
CA LEU A 69 -6.60 8.87 -7.19
C LEU A 69 -5.51 8.14 -7.98
N GLY A 70 -4.34 8.76 -8.15
CA GLY A 70 -3.25 8.24 -8.95
C GLY A 70 -2.50 7.06 -8.33
N TYR A 71 -2.63 6.87 -7.01
CA TYR A 71 -2.00 5.79 -6.26
C TYR A 71 -2.88 4.52 -6.24
N HIS A 72 -2.28 3.36 -5.99
CA HIS A 72 -3.01 2.11 -5.78
C HIS A 72 -3.49 1.98 -4.34
N PHE A 73 -2.69 2.47 -3.39
CA PHE A 73 -3.00 2.48 -1.96
C PHE A 73 -2.69 3.85 -1.35
N LEU A 74 -3.46 4.20 -0.32
CA LEU A 74 -3.22 5.36 0.53
C LEU A 74 -3.17 4.88 1.98
N ILE A 75 -2.25 5.45 2.77
CA ILE A 75 -2.14 5.20 4.21
C ILE A 75 -2.43 6.50 4.94
N ASP A 76 -3.52 6.51 5.68
CA ASP A 76 -4.03 7.68 6.37
C ASP A 76 -3.21 8.06 7.61
N ASN A 77 -3.35 9.32 8.03
CA ASN A 77 -2.65 9.89 9.19
C ASN A 77 -3.59 10.29 10.34
N GLY A 78 -4.79 9.72 10.40
CA GLY A 78 -5.78 10.06 11.43
C GLY A 78 -6.64 11.28 11.12
N SER A 79 -6.42 11.97 10.00
CA SER A 79 -7.24 13.12 9.60
C SER A 79 -8.54 12.69 8.91
N LEU A 80 -9.48 13.63 8.80
CA LEU A 80 -10.76 13.48 8.09
C LEU A 80 -11.56 12.22 8.48
N GLY A 81 -11.54 11.87 9.78
CA GLY A 81 -12.31 10.75 10.31
C GLY A 81 -11.75 9.37 10.02
N LYS A 82 -10.53 9.29 9.55
CA LYS A 82 -9.77 8.03 9.34
C LYS A 82 -8.90 7.71 10.56
N LEU A 83 -8.50 6.44 10.69
CA LEU A 83 -7.52 6.05 11.70
C LEU A 83 -6.09 6.29 11.19
N ASP A 84 -5.20 6.70 12.09
CA ASP A 84 -3.77 6.79 11.78
C ASP A 84 -3.21 5.41 11.42
N GLY A 85 -2.63 5.29 10.21
CA GLY A 85 -2.18 4.03 9.64
C GLY A 85 -3.27 3.22 8.93
N GLN A 86 -4.51 3.72 8.80
CA GLN A 86 -5.56 3.04 8.02
C GLN A 86 -5.14 2.95 6.54
N ILE A 87 -5.31 1.78 5.94
CA ILE A 87 -5.00 1.56 4.52
C ILE A 87 -6.27 1.67 3.70
N GLU A 88 -6.28 2.59 2.75
CA GLU A 88 -7.35 2.74 1.76
C GLU A 88 -6.92 2.20 0.40
N ILE A 89 -7.85 1.53 -0.28
CA ILE A 89 -7.63 0.88 -1.58
C ILE A 89 -8.29 1.70 -2.68
N SER A 90 -7.56 2.02 -3.73
CA SER A 90 -8.10 2.77 -4.86
C SER A 90 -8.83 1.86 -5.86
N PRO A 91 -9.73 2.42 -6.69
CA PRO A 91 -10.32 1.69 -7.81
C PRO A 91 -9.27 1.14 -8.79
N ARG A 92 -8.11 1.82 -8.95
CA ARG A 92 -7.01 1.35 -9.80
C ARG A 92 -6.46 0.02 -9.34
N TRP A 93 -6.32 -0.17 -8.01
CA TRP A 93 -5.89 -1.44 -7.46
C TRP A 93 -6.93 -2.54 -7.69
N VAL A 94 -8.20 -2.26 -7.37
CA VAL A 94 -9.29 -3.23 -7.56
C VAL A 94 -9.39 -3.70 -9.01
N LYS A 95 -9.25 -2.77 -9.95
CA LYS A 95 -9.32 -3.03 -11.39
C LYS A 95 -7.98 -3.44 -12.01
N GLN A 96 -6.90 -3.48 -11.23
CA GLN A 96 -5.55 -3.77 -11.70
C GLN A 96 -5.12 -2.85 -12.86
N GLN A 97 -5.40 -1.55 -12.73
CA GLN A 97 -5.09 -0.51 -13.72
C GLN A 97 -3.72 0.11 -13.48
N ASP A 98 -3.23 0.81 -14.50
CA ASP A 98 -2.03 1.65 -14.39
C ASP A 98 -2.21 2.72 -13.32
N GLY A 99 -1.13 2.99 -12.59
CA GLY A 99 -1.08 4.16 -11.73
C GLY A 99 -1.00 5.46 -12.52
N ALA A 100 -1.17 6.57 -11.81
CA ALA A 100 -0.83 7.92 -12.28
C ALA A 100 0.01 8.61 -11.21
N HIS A 101 1.02 7.91 -10.69
CA HIS A 101 1.84 8.35 -9.55
C HIS A 101 3.30 8.63 -9.93
N CYS A 102 3.80 8.02 -11.01
CA CYS A 102 5.18 8.21 -11.45
C CYS A 102 5.30 8.01 -12.96
N ASN A 103 5.28 9.10 -13.72
CA ASN A 103 5.36 9.11 -15.18
C ASN A 103 6.80 8.98 -15.71
N ALA A 104 7.65 8.20 -15.06
CA ALA A 104 9.04 7.95 -15.46
C ALA A 104 9.36 6.45 -15.38
N ALA A 105 10.29 6.00 -16.19
CA ALA A 105 10.81 4.64 -16.23
C ALA A 105 9.71 3.54 -16.25
N GLY A 106 8.55 3.82 -16.81
CA GLY A 106 7.41 2.88 -16.88
C GLY A 106 6.78 2.54 -15.52
N MET A 107 6.99 3.36 -14.48
CA MET A 107 6.52 3.06 -13.11
C MET A 107 5.00 3.12 -12.97
N ASN A 108 4.29 3.89 -13.80
CA ASN A 108 2.83 3.85 -13.79
C ASN A 108 2.29 2.48 -14.23
N GLN A 109 2.95 1.82 -15.18
CA GLN A 109 2.55 0.53 -15.74
C GLN A 109 3.03 -0.66 -14.92
N ASN A 110 4.22 -0.56 -14.31
CA ASN A 110 4.93 -1.70 -13.72
C ASN A 110 5.08 -1.60 -12.20
N GLY A 111 4.75 -0.44 -11.61
CA GLY A 111 4.93 -0.16 -10.19
C GLY A 111 3.62 0.04 -9.44
N ILE A 112 3.54 -0.54 -8.26
CA ILE A 112 2.46 -0.29 -7.31
C ILE A 112 2.77 1.01 -6.58
N GLY A 113 1.98 2.07 -6.78
CA GLY A 113 2.13 3.32 -6.05
C GLY A 113 1.43 3.27 -4.69
N ILE A 114 2.17 3.53 -3.62
CA ILE A 114 1.66 3.64 -2.25
C ILE A 114 1.98 5.04 -1.75
N ALA A 115 0.98 5.80 -1.34
CA ALA A 115 1.20 7.11 -0.74
C ALA A 115 0.77 7.13 0.72
N LEU A 116 1.52 7.87 1.54
CA LEU A 116 1.13 8.18 2.92
C LEU A 116 0.63 9.61 2.97
N VAL A 117 -0.48 9.82 3.66
CA VAL A 117 -1.00 11.18 3.92
C VAL A 117 -0.03 11.90 4.85
N GLY A 118 0.53 13.00 4.38
CA GLY A 118 1.51 13.79 5.11
C GLY A 118 2.43 14.56 4.19
N ASN A 119 3.07 15.62 4.72
CA ASN A 119 4.17 16.31 4.08
C ASN A 119 5.48 16.00 4.82
N PHE A 120 6.16 14.94 4.40
CA PHE A 120 7.38 14.48 5.08
C PHE A 120 8.65 15.22 4.64
N SER A 121 8.49 16.32 3.92
CA SER A 121 9.52 17.35 3.84
C SER A 121 9.47 18.33 5.03
N GLN A 122 8.40 18.28 5.86
CA GLN A 122 8.16 19.18 7.00
C GLN A 122 7.88 18.44 8.31
N ALA A 123 7.23 17.27 8.24
CA ALA A 123 6.82 16.46 9.39
C ALA A 123 7.36 15.03 9.31
N GLN A 124 7.33 14.31 10.42
CA GLN A 124 7.72 12.89 10.46
C GLN A 124 6.52 11.98 10.18
N VAL A 125 6.81 10.78 9.69
CA VAL A 125 5.85 9.68 9.55
C VAL A 125 5.46 9.15 10.93
N SER A 126 4.18 8.91 11.19
CA SER A 126 3.74 8.27 12.42
C SER A 126 4.19 6.81 12.50
N SER A 127 4.27 6.27 13.71
CA SER A 127 4.58 4.85 13.89
C SER A 127 3.51 3.95 13.30
N ASN A 128 2.24 4.35 13.35
CA ASN A 128 1.14 3.58 12.78
C ASN A 128 1.20 3.56 11.25
N GLN A 129 1.48 4.71 10.62
CA GLN A 129 1.68 4.75 9.17
C GLN A 129 2.87 3.88 8.73
N LEU A 130 4.00 3.94 9.47
CA LEU A 130 5.18 3.15 9.15
C LEU A 130 4.92 1.64 9.28
N ASN A 131 4.25 1.22 10.34
CA ASN A 131 3.88 -0.18 10.56
C ASN A 131 2.93 -0.70 9.47
N SER A 132 1.93 0.11 9.09
CA SER A 132 1.01 -0.23 8.01
C SER A 132 1.71 -0.31 6.66
N LEU A 133 2.68 0.57 6.41
CA LEU A 133 3.49 0.52 5.19
C LEU A 133 4.32 -0.76 5.12
N VAL A 134 5.02 -1.13 6.21
CA VAL A 134 5.80 -2.37 6.29
C VAL A 134 4.91 -3.59 6.04
N PHE A 135 3.75 -3.64 6.71
CA PHE A 135 2.76 -4.70 6.54
C PHE A 135 2.30 -4.84 5.08
N LEU A 136 1.86 -3.74 4.47
CA LEU A 136 1.34 -3.73 3.10
C LEU A 136 2.42 -4.13 2.09
N VAL A 137 3.61 -3.52 2.19
CA VAL A 137 4.72 -3.80 1.27
C VAL A 137 5.17 -5.26 1.38
N ASN A 138 5.27 -5.82 2.60
CA ASN A 138 5.63 -7.22 2.80
C ASN A 138 4.63 -8.18 2.11
N ILE A 139 3.32 -7.94 2.25
CA ILE A 139 2.29 -8.74 1.58
C ILE A 139 2.42 -8.65 0.05
N LEU A 140 2.56 -7.44 -0.48
CA LEU A 140 2.67 -7.21 -1.93
C LEU A 140 3.94 -7.85 -2.51
N MET A 141 5.08 -7.69 -1.83
CA MET A 141 6.34 -8.33 -2.24
C MET A 141 6.23 -9.84 -2.31
N ARG A 142 5.67 -10.46 -1.26
CA ARG A 142 5.48 -11.93 -1.22
C ARG A 142 4.51 -12.40 -2.31
N HIS A 143 3.41 -11.71 -2.51
CA HIS A 143 2.38 -12.10 -3.48
C HIS A 143 2.87 -11.98 -4.93
N TYR A 144 3.49 -10.85 -5.27
CA TYR A 144 3.95 -10.56 -6.64
C TYR A 144 5.41 -10.95 -6.88
N LYS A 145 6.10 -11.49 -5.87
CA LYS A 145 7.51 -11.85 -5.92
C LYS A 145 8.40 -10.66 -6.30
N ILE A 146 8.07 -9.48 -5.76
CA ILE A 146 8.84 -8.26 -5.98
C ILE A 146 10.07 -8.29 -5.07
N PRO A 147 11.29 -8.22 -5.60
CA PRO A 147 12.49 -8.20 -4.78
C PRO A 147 12.61 -6.87 -4.02
N ILE A 148 13.31 -6.89 -2.88
CA ILE A 148 13.39 -5.74 -1.98
C ILE A 148 14.06 -4.51 -2.62
N GLU A 149 14.99 -4.72 -3.54
CA GLU A 149 15.65 -3.68 -4.34
C GLU A 149 14.71 -2.94 -5.29
N ASN A 150 13.55 -3.51 -5.58
CA ASN A 150 12.50 -2.91 -6.39
C ASN A 150 11.46 -2.14 -5.56
N VAL A 151 11.68 -1.99 -4.26
CA VAL A 151 10.95 -1.05 -3.41
C VAL A 151 11.68 0.29 -3.44
N LEU A 152 11.09 1.29 -4.06
CA LEU A 152 11.75 2.55 -4.43
C LEU A 152 11.10 3.75 -3.75
N ARG A 153 11.91 4.78 -3.44
CA ARG A 153 11.40 6.14 -3.23
C ARG A 153 10.99 6.73 -4.57
N HIS A 154 9.94 7.55 -4.62
CA HIS A 154 9.60 8.26 -5.86
C HIS A 154 10.80 9.07 -6.39
N GLY A 155 11.50 9.79 -5.52
CA GLY A 155 12.67 10.57 -5.89
C GLY A 155 13.90 9.76 -6.35
N SER A 156 13.91 8.44 -6.13
CA SER A 156 14.99 7.55 -6.60
C SER A 156 14.71 6.93 -7.97
N VAL A 157 13.53 7.16 -8.53
CA VAL A 157 13.18 6.61 -9.86
C VAL A 157 13.95 7.39 -10.93
N PRO A 158 14.65 6.71 -11.84
CA PRO A 158 15.38 7.37 -12.93
C PRO A 158 14.49 8.33 -13.72
N GLY A 159 14.98 9.55 -13.96
CA GLY A 159 14.24 10.60 -14.65
C GLY A 159 13.29 11.41 -13.75
N LYS A 160 13.28 11.17 -12.43
CA LYS A 160 12.55 11.99 -11.46
C LYS A 160 13.48 12.94 -10.71
N GLN A 161 12.99 14.19 -10.54
CA GLN A 161 13.61 15.21 -9.70
C GLN A 161 12.56 15.63 -8.66
N THR A 162 12.50 14.94 -7.54
CA THR A 162 11.57 15.22 -6.45
C THR A 162 12.13 14.71 -5.12
N GLU A 163 11.82 15.38 -4.03
CA GLU A 163 12.14 14.92 -2.67
C GLU A 163 11.18 13.81 -2.17
N CYS A 164 10.10 13.53 -2.89
CA CYS A 164 9.09 12.55 -2.48
C CYS A 164 9.75 11.17 -2.19
N PRO A 165 9.45 10.56 -1.04
CA PRO A 165 8.42 10.86 -0.05
C PRO A 165 8.78 11.92 1.00
N GLY A 166 9.85 12.68 0.84
CA GLY A 166 10.27 13.76 1.72
C GLY A 166 11.50 13.41 2.58
N ARG A 167 12.27 14.43 2.96
CA ARG A 167 13.56 14.27 3.66
C ARG A 167 13.43 13.67 5.07
N PHE A 168 12.28 13.84 5.74
CA PHE A 168 12.01 13.28 7.06
C PHE A 168 11.31 11.90 7.00
N PHE A 169 11.10 11.36 5.80
CA PHE A 169 10.64 9.98 5.68
C PHE A 169 11.74 9.02 6.18
N PRO A 170 11.46 8.16 7.17
CA PRO A 170 12.47 7.32 7.82
C PRO A 170 12.82 6.09 6.97
N TRP A 171 13.45 6.31 5.80
CA TRP A 171 13.68 5.25 4.81
C TRP A 171 14.50 4.08 5.36
N ASP A 172 15.58 4.35 6.08
CA ASP A 172 16.46 3.30 6.58
C ASP A 172 15.76 2.43 7.62
N ARG A 173 14.98 3.06 8.51
CA ARG A 173 14.15 2.35 9.49
C ARG A 173 13.05 1.54 8.79
N PHE A 174 12.39 2.09 7.77
CA PHE A 174 11.42 1.36 6.95
C PHE A 174 12.05 0.12 6.32
N MET A 175 13.19 0.25 5.66
CA MET A 175 13.89 -0.85 5.01
C MET A 175 14.41 -1.89 6.00
N GLN A 176 14.83 -1.47 7.19
CA GLN A 176 15.20 -2.38 8.28
C GLN A 176 14.00 -3.23 8.71
N HIS A 177 12.87 -2.60 9.07
CA HIS A 177 11.65 -3.31 9.47
C HIS A 177 11.15 -4.25 8.36
N LEU A 178 11.24 -3.82 7.10
CA LEU A 178 10.84 -4.65 5.97
C LEU A 178 11.72 -5.90 5.85
N ARG A 179 13.05 -5.79 6.01
CA ARG A 179 13.95 -6.96 6.03
C ARG A 179 13.66 -7.90 7.19
N GLU A 180 13.34 -7.37 8.37
CA GLU A 180 12.96 -8.16 9.53
C GLU A 180 11.64 -8.93 9.28
N ALA A 181 10.66 -8.30 8.65
CA ALA A 181 9.37 -8.92 8.31
C ALA A 181 9.45 -9.99 7.21
N LEU A 182 10.54 -10.01 6.43
CA LEU A 182 10.76 -10.99 5.36
C LEU A 182 11.46 -12.28 5.85
N ARG A 183 12.05 -12.26 7.04
CA ARG A 183 12.67 -13.43 7.68
C ARG A 183 11.62 -14.39 8.21
#